data_7758857bbb2c06a63b9b4a53288b51fd
#
_entry.id   7758857bbb2c06a63b9b4a53288b51fd
#
_cell.length_a   1.000
_cell.length_b   1.000
_cell.length_c   1.000
_cell.angle_alpha   90.00
_cell.angle_beta   90.00
_cell.angle_gamma   90.00
#
_symmetry.space_group_name_H-M   'P 1'
#
loop_
_entity.id
_entity.type
_entity.pdbx_description
1 polymer ?
#
loop_
_entity_poly.entity_id
_entity_poly.type
_entity_poly.pdbx_seq_one_letter_code
_entity_poly.pdbx_strand_id
1 'polypeptide(L)'
;MTAPGLRERKKQRMYENVSEIAIRLFLEKGFDAVSVAEIAAAAEISKPTLFRYFPAKEDLVLHRIADHEDEAARVVVQSDEAPLVALRRHFLEGLQRGDPVTGLNDHPAVLAFHSLLYGTPALVARAHGHMERQEAALAEVLGGDLDARLAAGQIIAVRRVLAMENWRRIAEGETVEDVRGDAVAAAERGFGVLADGLPWLT
;
A
#
# COMPACT_ATOMS: atom_id res chain seq x y z
N MET A 1 15.39 -18.45 -7.04
CA MET A 1 15.02 -17.78 -5.77
C MET A 1 15.04 -18.80 -4.64
N THR A 2 15.94 -18.66 -3.66
CA THR A 2 16.03 -19.56 -2.49
C THR A 2 14.88 -19.23 -1.53
N ALA A 3 14.13 -20.25 -1.09
CA ALA A 3 13.04 -20.06 -0.12
C ALA A 3 13.58 -19.41 1.18
N PRO A 4 12.85 -18.46 1.77
CA PRO A 4 13.29 -17.78 3.00
C PRO A 4 13.53 -18.79 4.12
N GLY A 5 14.64 -18.63 4.85
CA GLY A 5 15.05 -19.53 5.91
C GLY A 5 14.02 -19.57 7.06
N LEU A 6 14.07 -20.62 7.89
CA LEU A 6 13.15 -20.81 9.03
C LEU A 6 13.10 -19.58 9.97
N ARG A 7 14.24 -18.91 10.16
CA ARG A 7 14.35 -17.70 11.00
C ARG A 7 13.55 -16.52 10.40
N GLU A 8 13.64 -16.33 9.09
CA GLU A 8 12.93 -15.25 8.40
C GLU A 8 11.41 -15.48 8.40
N ARG A 9 10.98 -16.73 8.16
CA ARG A 9 9.56 -17.09 8.28
C ARG A 9 8.99 -16.90 9.68
N LYS A 10 9.77 -17.21 10.74
CA LYS A 10 9.35 -16.95 12.13
C LYS A 10 9.25 -15.46 12.42
N LYS A 11 10.18 -14.66 11.88
CA LYS A 11 10.20 -13.21 12.01
C LYS A 11 8.97 -12.61 11.32
N GLN A 12 8.69 -13.00 10.08
CA GLN A 12 7.54 -12.54 9.31
C GLN A 12 6.21 -12.86 10.03
N ARG A 13 6.03 -14.09 10.50
CA ARG A 13 4.84 -14.45 11.31
C ARG A 13 4.69 -13.62 12.57
N MET A 14 5.80 -13.23 13.21
CA MET A 14 5.77 -12.35 14.37
C MET A 14 5.26 -10.96 13.99
N TYR A 15 5.76 -10.39 12.88
CA TYR A 15 5.29 -9.10 12.36
C TYR A 15 3.79 -9.12 12.07
N GLU A 16 3.33 -10.13 11.34
CA GLU A 16 1.92 -10.31 10.97
C GLU A 16 1.04 -10.41 12.22
N ASN A 17 1.38 -11.30 13.17
CA ASN A 17 0.59 -11.50 14.39
C ASN A 17 0.50 -10.23 15.26
N VAL A 18 1.62 -9.54 15.46
CA VAL A 18 1.64 -8.30 16.28
C VAL A 18 0.85 -7.19 15.61
N SER A 19 0.99 -7.04 14.28
CA SER A 19 0.23 -6.07 13.49
C SER A 19 -1.28 -6.35 13.54
N GLU A 20 -1.71 -7.60 13.40
CA GLU A 20 -3.12 -7.98 13.49
C GLU A 20 -3.73 -7.68 14.86
N ILE A 21 -3.01 -8.00 15.95
CA ILE A 21 -3.43 -7.68 17.31
C ILE A 21 -3.57 -6.17 17.49
N ALA A 22 -2.58 -5.39 17.03
CA ALA A 22 -2.59 -3.94 17.14
C ALA A 22 -3.77 -3.32 16.36
N ILE A 23 -3.97 -3.72 15.10
CA ILE A 23 -5.06 -3.23 14.25
C ILE A 23 -6.41 -3.52 14.89
N ARG A 24 -6.62 -4.74 15.40
CA ARG A 24 -7.86 -5.10 16.10
C ARG A 24 -8.10 -4.19 17.31
N LEU A 25 -7.10 -3.98 18.17
CA LEU A 25 -7.22 -3.10 19.32
C LEU A 25 -7.53 -1.65 18.93
N PHE A 26 -6.88 -1.15 17.86
CA PHE A 26 -7.12 0.19 17.35
C PHE A 26 -8.55 0.36 16.80
N LEU A 27 -9.07 -0.65 16.12
CA LEU A 27 -10.45 -0.65 15.62
C LEU A 27 -11.48 -0.71 16.76
N GLU A 28 -11.19 -1.45 17.84
CA GLU A 28 -12.08 -1.59 18.98
C GLU A 28 -12.10 -0.35 19.89
N LYS A 29 -10.94 0.28 20.13
CA LYS A 29 -10.77 1.31 21.17
C LYS A 29 -10.35 2.68 20.64
N GLY A 30 -9.98 2.78 19.35
CA GLY A 30 -9.39 3.97 18.74
C GLY A 30 -7.86 3.97 18.86
N PHE A 31 -7.21 4.55 17.84
CA PHE A 31 -5.75 4.57 17.74
C PHE A 31 -5.10 5.23 18.96
N ASP A 32 -5.56 6.40 19.37
CA ASP A 32 -4.93 7.17 20.46
C ASP A 32 -5.10 6.53 21.84
N ALA A 33 -6.22 5.85 22.07
CA ALA A 33 -6.53 5.23 23.38
C ALA A 33 -5.71 3.97 23.68
N VAL A 34 -5.20 3.27 22.65
CA VAL A 34 -4.44 2.03 22.84
C VAL A 34 -2.96 2.34 23.06
N SER A 35 -2.38 1.83 24.15
CA SER A 35 -0.96 1.99 24.44
C SER A 35 -0.11 0.86 23.84
N VAL A 36 1.16 1.17 23.54
CA VAL A 36 2.15 0.16 23.10
C VAL A 36 2.34 -0.95 24.15
N ALA A 37 2.16 -0.63 25.45
CA ALA A 37 2.23 -1.63 26.52
C ALA A 37 1.08 -2.64 26.45
N GLU A 38 -0.11 -2.16 26.13
CA GLU A 38 -1.30 -3.01 25.98
C GLU A 38 -1.14 -3.94 24.76
N ILE A 39 -0.62 -3.43 23.65
CA ILE A 39 -0.35 -4.25 22.46
C ILE A 39 0.71 -5.32 22.77
N ALA A 40 1.80 -4.94 23.43
CA ALA A 40 2.86 -5.89 23.82
C ALA A 40 2.33 -7.00 24.73
N ALA A 41 1.48 -6.65 25.70
CA ALA A 41 0.83 -7.61 26.59
C ALA A 41 -0.10 -8.55 25.82
N ALA A 42 -0.94 -8.02 24.93
CA ALA A 42 -1.86 -8.81 24.11
C ALA A 42 -1.15 -9.73 23.11
N ALA A 43 0.04 -9.34 22.65
CA ALA A 43 0.89 -10.13 21.78
C ALA A 43 1.86 -11.07 22.52
N GLU A 44 1.79 -11.11 23.87
CA GLU A 44 2.64 -11.92 24.75
C GLU A 44 4.16 -11.67 24.54
N ILE A 45 4.54 -10.42 24.24
CA ILE A 45 5.92 -10.00 24.07
C ILE A 45 6.29 -8.85 25.00
N SER A 46 7.59 -8.63 25.22
CA SER A 46 8.04 -7.48 25.99
C SER A 46 8.00 -6.19 25.14
N LYS A 47 7.78 -5.03 25.79
CA LYS A 47 7.87 -3.71 25.16
C LYS A 47 9.18 -3.50 24.36
N PRO A 48 10.38 -3.82 24.91
CA PRO A 48 11.61 -3.73 24.13
C PRO A 48 11.62 -4.63 22.90
N THR A 49 11.00 -5.81 22.99
CA THR A 49 10.85 -6.69 21.82
C THR A 49 9.96 -6.07 20.78
N LEU A 50 8.84 -5.46 21.16
CA LEU A 50 7.93 -4.79 20.23
C LEU A 50 8.64 -3.63 19.51
N PHE A 51 9.33 -2.73 20.23
CA PHE A 51 10.05 -1.61 19.63
C PHE A 51 11.21 -2.02 18.71
N ARG A 52 11.79 -3.19 18.94
CA ARG A 52 12.80 -3.73 18.01
C ARG A 52 12.23 -4.09 16.64
N TYR A 53 10.94 -4.47 16.58
CA TYR A 53 10.23 -4.80 15.34
C TYR A 53 9.51 -3.61 14.73
N PHE A 54 8.91 -2.77 15.58
CA PHE A 54 8.10 -1.62 15.19
C PHE A 54 8.60 -0.38 15.93
N PRO A 55 9.49 0.42 15.32
CA PRO A 55 10.08 1.61 15.96
C PRO A 55 9.07 2.65 16.43
N ALA A 56 7.91 2.74 15.75
CA ALA A 56 6.82 3.64 16.10
C ALA A 56 5.49 2.87 16.19
N LYS A 57 4.51 3.44 16.89
CA LYS A 57 3.17 2.85 17.05
C LYS A 57 2.45 2.75 15.69
N GLU A 58 2.66 3.72 14.84
CA GLU A 58 2.14 3.79 13.48
C GLU A 58 2.63 2.63 12.61
N ASP A 59 3.85 2.18 12.81
CA ASP A 59 4.46 1.09 12.04
C ASP A 59 3.72 -0.26 12.25
N LEU A 60 3.00 -0.40 13.38
CA LEU A 60 2.13 -1.54 13.65
C LEU A 60 0.96 -1.66 12.65
N VAL A 61 0.47 -0.55 12.15
CA VAL A 61 -0.58 -0.49 11.11
C VAL A 61 0.04 -0.53 9.72
N LEU A 62 1.10 0.28 9.52
CA LEU A 62 1.70 0.52 8.21
C LEU A 62 2.56 -0.65 7.71
N HIS A 63 2.83 -1.66 8.54
CA HIS A 63 3.55 -2.86 8.13
C HIS A 63 2.91 -3.54 6.90
N ARG A 64 1.57 -3.55 6.82
CA ARG A 64 0.85 -4.08 5.66
C ARG A 64 1.08 -3.28 4.37
N ILE A 65 1.37 -1.98 4.49
CA ILE A 65 1.69 -1.11 3.35
C ILE A 65 3.16 -1.27 2.96
N ALA A 66 4.03 -1.50 3.93
CA ALA A 66 5.46 -1.68 3.69
C ALA A 66 5.77 -2.85 2.74
N ASP A 67 4.96 -3.89 2.75
CA ASP A 67 5.11 -5.04 1.85
C ASP A 67 4.88 -4.69 0.36
N HIS A 68 4.30 -3.51 0.07
CA HIS A 68 4.02 -3.00 -1.27
C HIS A 68 4.96 -1.86 -1.70
N GLU A 69 5.97 -1.49 -0.87
CA GLU A 69 6.86 -0.36 -1.18
C GLU A 69 7.64 -0.55 -2.49
N ASP A 70 8.06 -1.76 -2.80
CA ASP A 70 8.82 -2.08 -4.00
C ASP A 70 7.95 -2.72 -5.11
N GLU A 71 6.64 -2.81 -4.93
CA GLU A 71 5.75 -3.51 -5.86
C GLU A 71 5.83 -2.93 -7.28
N ALA A 72 5.73 -1.62 -7.45
CA ALA A 72 5.83 -0.97 -8.77
C ALA A 72 7.19 -1.23 -9.43
N ALA A 73 8.28 -1.14 -8.68
CA ALA A 73 9.62 -1.45 -9.15
C ALA A 73 9.75 -2.92 -9.57
N ARG A 74 9.20 -3.85 -8.77
CA ARG A 74 9.18 -5.28 -9.09
C ARG A 74 8.39 -5.59 -10.36
N VAL A 75 7.25 -4.94 -10.55
CA VAL A 75 6.42 -5.10 -11.77
C VAL A 75 7.22 -4.71 -13.01
N VAL A 76 7.92 -3.58 -12.96
CA VAL A 76 8.77 -3.13 -14.07
C VAL A 76 9.92 -4.11 -14.34
N VAL A 77 10.64 -4.53 -13.29
CA VAL A 77 11.80 -5.44 -13.44
C VAL A 77 11.41 -6.84 -13.92
N GLN A 78 10.21 -7.31 -13.58
CA GLN A 78 9.73 -8.65 -13.93
C GLN A 78 9.00 -8.72 -15.26
N SER A 79 8.78 -7.59 -15.91
CA SER A 79 8.07 -7.51 -17.20
C SER A 79 9.04 -7.30 -18.36
N ASP A 80 8.75 -7.91 -19.49
CA ASP A 80 9.42 -7.63 -20.77
C ASP A 80 8.76 -6.47 -21.54
N GLU A 81 7.65 -5.93 -21.01
CA GLU A 81 6.94 -4.78 -21.59
C GLU A 81 7.59 -3.46 -21.15
N ALA A 82 7.28 -2.39 -21.89
CA ALA A 82 7.64 -1.03 -21.46
C ALA A 82 7.07 -0.72 -20.07
N PRO A 83 7.79 0.04 -19.23
CA PRO A 83 7.45 0.22 -17.81
C PRO A 83 6.01 0.67 -17.55
N LEU A 84 5.52 1.66 -18.30
CA LEU A 84 4.19 2.21 -18.10
C LEU A 84 3.09 1.24 -18.56
N VAL A 85 3.34 0.45 -19.60
CA VAL A 85 2.45 -0.61 -20.08
C VAL A 85 2.30 -1.70 -19.02
N ALA A 86 3.41 -2.15 -18.44
CA ALA A 86 3.42 -3.16 -17.39
C ALA A 86 2.66 -2.67 -16.13
N LEU A 87 2.90 -1.43 -15.70
CA LEU A 87 2.25 -0.84 -14.52
C LEU A 87 0.74 -0.63 -14.73
N ARG A 88 0.33 -0.16 -15.92
CA ARG A 88 -1.08 -0.05 -16.30
C ARG A 88 -1.78 -1.41 -16.26
N ARG A 89 -1.20 -2.42 -16.91
CA ARG A 89 -1.72 -3.79 -16.91
C ARG A 89 -1.86 -4.32 -15.50
N HIS A 90 -0.83 -4.19 -14.68
CA HIS A 90 -0.83 -4.64 -13.28
C HIS A 90 -1.97 -3.99 -12.46
N PHE A 91 -2.17 -2.67 -12.62
CA PHE A 91 -3.24 -1.95 -11.92
C PHE A 91 -4.63 -2.42 -12.37
N LEU A 92 -4.86 -2.59 -13.68
CA LEU A 92 -6.12 -3.07 -14.23
C LEU A 92 -6.44 -4.51 -13.81
N GLU A 93 -5.45 -5.40 -13.80
CA GLU A 93 -5.58 -6.75 -13.25
C GLU A 93 -5.90 -6.72 -11.75
N GLY A 94 -5.30 -5.81 -10.99
CA GLY A 94 -5.61 -5.57 -9.58
C GLY A 94 -7.09 -5.19 -9.38
N LEU A 95 -7.64 -4.28 -10.20
CA LEU A 95 -9.07 -3.94 -10.18
C LEU A 95 -9.96 -5.16 -10.44
N GLN A 96 -9.57 -6.02 -11.39
CA GLN A 96 -10.33 -7.24 -11.70
C GLN A 96 -10.34 -8.23 -10.53
N ARG A 97 -9.21 -8.40 -9.84
CA ARG A 97 -9.08 -9.31 -8.69
C ARG A 97 -9.65 -8.76 -7.38
N GLY A 98 -10.07 -7.50 -7.35
CA GLY A 98 -10.46 -6.83 -6.11
C GLY A 98 -9.28 -6.65 -5.13
N ASP A 99 -8.10 -6.37 -5.67
CA ASP A 99 -6.89 -6.16 -4.87
C ASP A 99 -7.06 -4.93 -3.97
N PRO A 100 -6.92 -5.04 -2.63
CA PRO A 100 -7.07 -3.92 -1.70
C PRO A 100 -6.22 -2.69 -2.04
N VAL A 101 -5.06 -2.87 -2.66
CA VAL A 101 -4.15 -1.78 -3.06
C VAL A 101 -4.78 -0.87 -4.12
N THR A 102 -5.75 -1.38 -4.90
CA THR A 102 -6.49 -0.58 -5.89
C THR A 102 -7.64 0.23 -5.30
N GLY A 103 -7.95 0.05 -4.02
CA GLY A 103 -9.10 0.66 -3.34
C GLY A 103 -10.46 0.06 -3.73
N LEU A 104 -10.54 -0.77 -4.76
CA LEU A 104 -11.77 -1.41 -5.22
C LEU A 104 -12.00 -2.74 -4.49
N ASN A 105 -12.34 -2.66 -3.21
CA ASN A 105 -12.56 -3.82 -2.36
C ASN A 105 -13.57 -3.47 -1.26
N ASP A 106 -14.62 -4.27 -1.12
CA ASP A 106 -15.71 -4.07 -0.13
C ASP A 106 -15.62 -5.03 1.07
N HIS A 107 -14.54 -5.80 1.18
CA HIS A 107 -14.37 -6.68 2.33
C HIS A 107 -14.32 -5.86 3.63
N PRO A 108 -15.16 -6.18 4.64
CA PRO A 108 -15.29 -5.36 5.86
C PRO A 108 -13.95 -5.06 6.56
N ALA A 109 -13.04 -6.03 6.60
CA ALA A 109 -11.72 -5.83 7.22
C ALA A 109 -10.83 -4.86 6.43
N VAL A 110 -10.96 -4.79 5.10
CA VAL A 110 -10.23 -3.84 4.25
C VAL A 110 -10.79 -2.43 4.45
N LEU A 111 -12.11 -2.29 4.47
CA LEU A 111 -12.77 -1.00 4.72
C LEU A 111 -12.42 -0.46 6.11
N ALA A 112 -12.48 -1.31 7.14
CA ALA A 112 -12.10 -0.94 8.50
C ALA A 112 -10.62 -0.51 8.60
N PHE A 113 -9.72 -1.24 7.91
CA PHE A 113 -8.30 -0.87 7.85
C PHE A 113 -8.09 0.49 7.17
N HIS A 114 -8.71 0.74 6.03
CA HIS A 114 -8.61 2.02 5.32
C HIS A 114 -9.23 3.17 6.14
N SER A 115 -10.38 2.94 6.80
CA SER A 115 -10.96 3.92 7.72
C SER A 115 -10.02 4.28 8.87
N LEU A 116 -9.36 3.29 9.48
CA LEU A 116 -8.35 3.52 10.51
C LEU A 116 -7.18 4.33 9.95
N LEU A 117 -6.63 3.91 8.81
CA LEU A 117 -5.48 4.53 8.17
C LEU A 117 -5.73 6.01 7.82
N TYR A 118 -6.78 6.26 7.08
CA TYR A 118 -7.08 7.61 6.57
C TYR A 118 -7.81 8.50 7.58
N GLY A 119 -8.48 7.90 8.57
CA GLY A 119 -9.11 8.61 9.68
C GLY A 119 -8.16 9.04 10.80
N THR A 120 -6.89 8.58 10.78
CA THR A 120 -5.91 8.87 11.82
C THR A 120 -4.77 9.76 11.27
N PRO A 121 -4.70 11.06 11.62
CA PRO A 121 -3.69 11.98 11.07
C PRO A 121 -2.24 11.51 11.24
N ALA A 122 -1.91 10.87 12.36
CA ALA A 122 -0.57 10.34 12.62
C ALA A 122 -0.21 9.20 11.64
N LEU A 123 -1.17 8.34 11.30
CA LEU A 123 -0.98 7.28 10.30
C LEU A 123 -0.81 7.85 8.90
N VAL A 124 -1.63 8.85 8.53
CA VAL A 124 -1.50 9.54 7.23
C VAL A 124 -0.13 10.19 7.08
N ALA A 125 0.32 10.92 8.11
CA ALA A 125 1.63 11.56 8.10
C ALA A 125 2.77 10.53 7.98
N ARG A 126 2.69 9.41 8.70
CA ARG A 126 3.70 8.35 8.65
C ARG A 126 3.68 7.60 7.32
N ALA A 127 2.49 7.39 6.72
CA ALA A 127 2.32 6.74 5.42
C ALA A 127 3.00 7.52 4.28
N HIS A 128 3.18 8.84 4.43
CA HIS A 128 3.89 9.66 3.45
C HIS A 128 5.32 9.16 3.20
N GLY A 129 6.04 8.76 4.25
CA GLY A 129 7.38 8.17 4.12
C GLY A 129 7.39 6.84 3.35
N HIS A 130 6.30 6.08 3.36
CA HIS A 130 6.17 4.87 2.52
C HIS A 130 6.00 5.24 1.05
N MET A 131 5.26 6.30 0.74
CA MET A 131 5.13 6.81 -0.64
C MET A 131 6.47 7.30 -1.20
N GLU A 132 7.25 8.05 -0.42
CA GLU A 132 8.60 8.48 -0.82
C GLU A 132 9.52 7.29 -1.14
N ARG A 133 9.43 6.20 -0.37
CA ARG A 133 10.20 4.97 -0.65
C ARG A 133 9.72 4.25 -1.90
N GLN A 134 8.40 4.21 -2.16
CA GLN A 134 7.85 3.67 -3.41
C GLN A 134 8.35 4.46 -4.63
N GLU A 135 8.32 5.80 -4.56
CA GLU A 135 8.84 6.68 -5.60
C GLU A 135 10.33 6.45 -5.83
N ALA A 136 11.13 6.38 -4.76
CA ALA A 136 12.56 6.13 -4.85
C ALA A 136 12.87 4.75 -5.47
N ALA A 137 12.18 3.70 -5.04
CA ALA A 137 12.36 2.35 -5.59
C ALA A 137 11.99 2.28 -7.07
N LEU A 138 10.90 2.91 -7.47
CA LEU A 138 10.51 2.98 -8.88
C LEU A 138 11.49 3.81 -9.70
N ALA A 139 11.91 4.98 -9.20
CA ALA A 139 12.88 5.85 -9.89
C ALA A 139 14.20 5.12 -10.17
N GLU A 140 14.69 4.33 -9.22
CA GLU A 140 15.94 3.56 -9.37
C GLU A 140 15.88 2.61 -10.57
N VAL A 141 14.80 1.87 -10.72
CA VAL A 141 14.64 0.92 -11.85
C VAL A 141 14.32 1.60 -13.18
N LEU A 142 13.89 2.87 -13.16
CA LEU A 142 13.66 3.68 -14.35
C LEU A 142 14.92 4.43 -14.83
N GLY A 143 16.05 4.33 -14.11
CA GLY A 143 17.33 4.93 -14.51
C GLY A 143 17.95 5.86 -13.47
N GLY A 144 17.25 6.22 -12.37
CA GLY A 144 17.76 6.92 -11.20
C GLY A 144 18.02 8.42 -11.38
N ASP A 145 17.90 8.97 -12.59
CA ASP A 145 18.11 10.38 -12.89
C ASP A 145 16.92 11.28 -12.50
N LEU A 146 16.96 12.55 -12.85
CA LEU A 146 15.90 13.49 -12.53
C LEU A 146 14.57 13.12 -13.24
N ASP A 147 14.66 12.73 -14.51
CA ASP A 147 13.49 12.39 -15.32
C ASP A 147 12.80 11.11 -14.76
N ALA A 148 13.59 10.11 -14.36
CA ALA A 148 13.10 8.91 -13.70
C ALA A 148 12.40 9.23 -12.36
N ARG A 149 12.95 10.16 -11.55
CA ARG A 149 12.31 10.60 -10.30
C ARG A 149 11.01 11.35 -10.53
N LEU A 150 10.98 12.23 -11.55
CA LEU A 150 9.76 12.94 -11.93
C LEU A 150 8.67 11.98 -12.44
N ALA A 151 9.05 10.99 -13.24
CA ALA A 151 8.15 9.96 -13.73
C ALA A 151 7.61 9.09 -12.58
N ALA A 152 8.48 8.61 -11.69
CA ALA A 152 8.08 7.81 -10.54
C ALA A 152 7.07 8.54 -9.65
N GLY A 153 7.32 9.81 -9.31
CA GLY A 153 6.39 10.63 -8.54
C GLY A 153 5.02 10.76 -9.19
N GLN A 154 4.97 11.02 -10.51
CA GLN A 154 3.72 11.10 -11.26
C GLN A 154 2.97 9.77 -11.28
N ILE A 155 3.65 8.66 -11.55
CA ILE A 155 3.06 7.32 -11.61
C ILE A 155 2.48 6.92 -10.25
N ILE A 156 3.24 7.09 -9.16
CA ILE A 156 2.78 6.76 -7.80
C ILE A 156 1.61 7.66 -7.40
N ALA A 157 1.64 8.96 -7.73
CA ALA A 157 0.53 9.87 -7.46
C ALA A 157 -0.75 9.46 -8.20
N VAL A 158 -0.67 9.11 -9.49
CA VAL A 158 -1.83 8.65 -10.27
C VAL A 158 -2.42 7.37 -9.66
N ARG A 159 -1.60 6.36 -9.38
CA ARG A 159 -2.06 5.11 -8.75
C ARG A 159 -2.76 5.36 -7.41
N ARG A 160 -2.16 6.20 -6.57
CA ARG A 160 -2.73 6.58 -5.26
C ARG A 160 -4.07 7.29 -5.39
N VAL A 161 -4.17 8.28 -6.29
CA VAL A 161 -5.42 9.04 -6.48
C VAL A 161 -6.54 8.12 -6.97
N LEU A 162 -6.26 7.23 -7.92
CA LEU A 162 -7.22 6.24 -8.41
C LEU A 162 -7.69 5.30 -7.29
N ALA A 163 -6.75 4.78 -6.50
CA ALA A 163 -7.09 3.89 -5.38
C ALA A 163 -7.92 4.60 -4.30
N MET A 164 -7.56 5.83 -3.96
CA MET A 164 -8.30 6.64 -2.98
C MET A 164 -9.72 6.95 -3.42
N GLU A 165 -9.94 7.27 -4.71
CA GLU A 165 -11.27 7.52 -5.24
C GLU A 165 -12.14 6.26 -5.21
N ASN A 166 -11.59 5.12 -5.61
CA ASN A 166 -12.29 3.83 -5.53
C ASN A 166 -12.70 3.52 -4.09
N TRP A 167 -11.76 3.63 -3.14
CA TRP A 167 -12.05 3.40 -1.72
C TRP A 167 -13.11 4.37 -1.19
N ARG A 168 -13.03 5.66 -1.52
CA ARG A 168 -13.99 6.68 -1.07
C ARG A 168 -15.42 6.29 -1.47
N ARG A 169 -15.63 5.91 -2.73
CA ARG A 169 -16.93 5.52 -3.26
C ARG A 169 -17.50 4.27 -2.56
N ILE A 170 -16.65 3.25 -2.35
CA ILE A 170 -17.06 2.04 -1.60
C ILE A 170 -17.37 2.39 -0.14
N ALA A 171 -16.57 3.25 0.51
CA ALA A 171 -16.81 3.68 1.89
C ALA A 171 -18.09 4.50 2.05
N GLU A 172 -18.53 5.21 1.00
CA GLU A 172 -19.79 5.94 0.93
C GLU A 172 -21.00 5.03 0.60
N GLY A 173 -20.79 3.73 0.39
CA GLY A 173 -21.84 2.72 0.27
C GLY A 173 -22.13 2.27 -1.17
N GLU A 174 -21.35 2.70 -2.17
CA GLU A 174 -21.45 2.11 -3.51
C GLU A 174 -20.90 0.67 -3.49
N THR A 175 -21.41 -0.19 -4.35
CA THR A 175 -20.90 -1.56 -4.48
C THR A 175 -19.68 -1.61 -5.39
N VAL A 176 -18.84 -2.65 -5.22
CA VAL A 176 -17.71 -2.91 -6.13
C VAL A 176 -18.18 -3.02 -7.59
N GLU A 177 -19.38 -3.59 -7.81
CA GLU A 177 -19.98 -3.73 -9.14
C GLU A 177 -20.28 -2.36 -9.78
N ASP A 178 -20.89 -1.45 -9.02
CA ASP A 178 -21.23 -0.09 -9.47
C ASP A 178 -19.98 0.74 -9.82
N VAL A 179 -18.91 0.61 -9.02
CA VAL A 179 -17.69 1.40 -9.16
C VAL A 179 -16.74 0.86 -10.24
N ARG A 180 -16.76 -0.46 -10.49
CA ARG A 180 -15.76 -1.15 -11.33
C ARG A 180 -15.60 -0.54 -12.73
N GLY A 181 -16.69 -0.25 -13.42
CA GLY A 181 -16.65 0.31 -14.78
C GLY A 181 -15.95 1.68 -14.82
N ASP A 182 -16.31 2.54 -13.88
CA ASP A 182 -15.72 3.88 -13.74
C ASP A 182 -14.25 3.81 -13.30
N ALA A 183 -13.91 2.88 -12.42
CA ALA A 183 -12.55 2.67 -11.94
C ALA A 183 -11.62 2.26 -13.09
N VAL A 184 -12.05 1.34 -13.94
CA VAL A 184 -11.31 0.94 -15.16
C VAL A 184 -11.15 2.12 -16.11
N ALA A 185 -12.24 2.84 -16.40
CA ALA A 185 -12.19 4.01 -17.29
C ALA A 185 -11.29 5.13 -16.73
N ALA A 186 -11.32 5.37 -15.41
CA ALA A 186 -10.45 6.34 -14.75
C ALA A 186 -8.96 5.90 -14.81
N ALA A 187 -8.68 4.62 -14.61
CA ALA A 187 -7.33 4.07 -14.73
C ALA A 187 -6.79 4.25 -16.17
N GLU A 188 -7.59 3.90 -17.18
CA GLU A 188 -7.21 4.09 -18.59
C GLU A 188 -6.89 5.55 -18.91
N ARG A 189 -7.72 6.49 -18.43
CA ARG A 189 -7.44 7.93 -18.61
C ARG A 189 -6.18 8.36 -17.88
N GLY A 190 -6.00 7.96 -16.62
CA GLY A 190 -4.83 8.34 -15.81
C GLY A 190 -3.52 7.86 -16.42
N PHE A 191 -3.47 6.59 -16.83
CA PHE A 191 -2.29 6.04 -17.50
C PHE A 191 -2.11 6.59 -18.92
N GLY A 192 -3.20 6.96 -19.62
CA GLY A 192 -3.12 7.67 -20.90
C GLY A 192 -2.43 9.01 -20.80
N VAL A 193 -2.80 9.83 -19.80
CA VAL A 193 -2.12 11.11 -19.53
C VAL A 193 -0.63 10.93 -19.20
N LEU A 194 -0.30 9.87 -18.44
CA LEU A 194 1.12 9.54 -18.19
C LEU A 194 1.86 9.15 -19.47
N ALA A 195 1.22 8.37 -20.37
CA ALA A 195 1.82 7.96 -21.64
C ALA A 195 2.13 9.15 -22.55
N ASP A 196 1.21 10.12 -22.62
CA ASP A 196 1.39 11.35 -23.40
C ASP A 196 2.54 12.22 -22.83
N GLY A 197 2.70 12.25 -21.51
CA GLY A 197 3.75 13.03 -20.82
C GLY A 197 5.10 12.32 -20.68
N LEU A 198 5.12 11.00 -20.79
CA LEU A 198 6.30 10.14 -20.56
C LEU A 198 6.50 9.13 -21.71
N PRO A 199 6.66 9.59 -22.97
CA PRO A 199 6.68 8.71 -24.14
C PRO A 199 7.86 7.72 -24.13
N TRP A 200 8.91 8.00 -23.38
CA TRP A 200 10.08 7.11 -23.23
C TRP A 200 9.82 5.88 -22.33
N LEU A 201 8.65 5.82 -21.68
CA LEU A 201 8.21 4.68 -20.85
C LEU A 201 7.13 3.81 -21.51
N THR A 202 6.73 4.13 -22.73
CA THR A 202 5.67 3.43 -23.49
C THR A 202 6.20 2.42 -24.49
#